data_bb2455563efc94317a40922ca441fcd4
#
_entry.id   bb2455563efc94317a40922ca441fcd4
#
_cell.length_a   1.000
_cell.length_b   1.000
_cell.length_c   1.000
_cell.angle_alpha   90.00
_cell.angle_beta   90.00
_cell.angle_gamma   90.00
#
_symmetry.space_group_name_H-M   'P 1'
#
loop_
_entity.id
_entity.type
_entity.pdbx_description
1 polymer ?
#
loop_
_entity_poly.entity_id
_entity_poly.type
_entity_poly.pdbx_seq_one_letter_code
_entity_poly.pdbx_strand_id
1 'polypeptide(L)'
;MLAKRIIPCLDVRDGQVVKGVQFRNHEIIGDIVPLAQRYAEEGADELVFYDITASSDGRVVDKSWVKRVAEVIDIPFCVAGGIKSAEDAARILEFGADKVSINSPALANPQLITDLADKFGVQCIVVGIDSYFDKETGKYQVYQFTGDEARTKATAWETKDWVQEVQKCGAGEIVLNMMNQDGVRNGYDIEQLNMVRSVCNVPLIASGGAGAMEHFAEAYKKTNVDGALAASVFHKQVINIGELKQYLKQQDVEVRL
;
A
#
# COMPACT_ATOMS: atom_id res chain seq x y z
N MET A 1 2.59 -23.58 -1.53
CA MET A 1 2.98 -22.22 -1.08
C MET A 1 1.93 -21.26 -1.66
N LEU A 2 1.53 -20.21 -0.94
CA LEU A 2 0.60 -19.24 -1.51
C LEU A 2 1.32 -18.41 -2.58
N ALA A 3 0.63 -18.11 -3.69
CA ALA A 3 1.17 -17.28 -4.75
C ALA A 3 1.47 -15.84 -4.25
N LYS A 4 2.59 -15.31 -4.67
CA LYS A 4 2.99 -13.93 -4.36
C LYS A 4 2.16 -12.94 -5.18
N ARG A 5 1.77 -11.82 -4.60
CA ARG A 5 0.91 -10.81 -5.23
C ARG A 5 1.74 -9.68 -5.83
N ILE A 6 1.39 -9.29 -7.05
CA ILE A 6 1.87 -8.07 -7.71
C ILE A 6 0.75 -7.04 -7.61
N ILE A 7 1.04 -5.91 -6.97
CA ILE A 7 0.03 -4.93 -6.56
C ILE A 7 0.39 -3.54 -7.10
N PRO A 8 -0.19 -3.10 -8.22
CA PRO A 8 -0.09 -1.70 -8.64
C PRO A 8 -0.75 -0.76 -7.62
N CYS A 9 -0.09 0.37 -7.37
CA CYS A 9 -0.59 1.43 -6.52
C CYS A 9 -0.91 2.67 -7.33
N LEU A 10 -2.09 3.25 -7.13
CA LEU A 10 -2.58 4.42 -7.83
C LEU A 10 -2.91 5.54 -6.83
N ASP A 11 -2.19 6.67 -6.95
CA ASP A 11 -2.53 7.87 -6.20
C ASP A 11 -3.72 8.55 -6.86
N VAL A 12 -4.77 8.81 -6.11
CA VAL A 12 -6.03 9.39 -6.61
C VAL A 12 -6.20 10.79 -6.01
N ARG A 13 -6.44 11.76 -6.88
CA ARG A 13 -6.81 13.12 -6.51
C ARG A 13 -8.02 13.57 -7.29
N ASP A 14 -9.09 13.96 -6.58
CA ASP A 14 -10.35 14.38 -7.19
C ASP A 14 -10.88 13.39 -8.26
N GLY A 15 -10.73 12.08 -8.02
CA GLY A 15 -11.18 11.02 -8.92
C GLY A 15 -10.30 10.75 -10.13
N GLN A 16 -9.12 11.37 -10.21
CA GLN A 16 -8.13 11.14 -11.27
C GLN A 16 -6.87 10.50 -10.69
N VAL A 17 -6.20 9.68 -11.48
CA VAL A 17 -4.89 9.14 -11.12
C VAL A 17 -3.82 10.17 -11.39
N VAL A 18 -3.03 10.43 -10.37
CA VAL A 18 -1.92 11.40 -10.42
C VAL A 18 -0.61 10.71 -10.05
N LYS A 19 0.49 11.30 -10.49
CA LYS A 19 1.83 10.92 -10.07
C LYS A 19 2.58 12.17 -9.64
N GLY A 20 3.07 12.16 -8.40
CA GLY A 20 4.00 13.17 -7.89
C GLY A 20 5.41 12.62 -7.80
N VAL A 21 6.39 13.51 -7.76
CA VAL A 21 7.76 13.19 -7.31
C VAL A 21 7.82 13.58 -5.84
N GLN A 22 8.00 12.60 -4.95
CA GLN A 22 7.97 12.82 -3.49
C GLN A 22 6.74 13.61 -3.01
N PHE A 23 5.55 13.24 -3.51
CA PHE A 23 4.26 13.88 -3.21
C PHE A 23 4.12 15.34 -3.68
N ARG A 24 4.98 15.80 -4.59
CA ARG A 24 4.96 17.16 -5.16
C ARG A 24 4.73 17.11 -6.67
N ASN A 25 4.31 18.26 -7.24
CA ASN A 25 4.14 18.45 -8.68
C ASN A 25 3.35 17.32 -9.33
N HIS A 26 2.11 17.10 -8.83
CA HIS A 26 1.26 16.02 -9.34
C HIS A 26 0.95 16.24 -10.82
N GLU A 27 1.42 15.30 -11.63
CA GLU A 27 1.04 15.18 -13.04
C GLU A 27 -0.16 14.22 -13.14
N ILE A 28 -1.16 14.59 -13.92
CA ILE A 28 -2.30 13.73 -14.19
C ILE A 28 -1.82 12.62 -15.13
N ILE A 29 -1.94 11.38 -14.68
CA ILE A 29 -1.61 10.19 -15.48
C ILE A 29 -2.78 9.77 -16.35
N GLY A 30 -4.00 9.89 -15.84
CA GLY A 30 -5.21 9.54 -16.58
C GLY A 30 -6.44 9.34 -15.70
N ASP A 31 -7.53 8.95 -16.34
CA ASP A 31 -8.75 8.57 -15.63
C ASP A 31 -8.54 7.24 -14.90
N ILE A 32 -9.10 7.15 -13.70
CA ILE A 32 -8.96 6.01 -12.80
C ILE A 32 -9.50 4.70 -13.39
N VAL A 33 -10.63 4.74 -14.08
CA VAL A 33 -11.31 3.54 -14.58
C VAL A 33 -10.51 2.84 -15.68
N PRO A 34 -10.07 3.50 -16.77
CA PRO A 34 -9.23 2.85 -17.79
C PRO A 34 -7.91 2.31 -17.24
N LEU A 35 -7.30 3.00 -16.26
CA LEU A 35 -6.06 2.53 -15.65
C LEU A 35 -6.27 1.30 -14.79
N ALA A 36 -7.35 1.26 -14.00
CA ALA A 36 -7.71 0.08 -13.21
C ALA A 36 -7.97 -1.14 -14.11
N GLN A 37 -8.72 -0.96 -15.20
CA GLN A 37 -8.97 -2.02 -16.19
C GLN A 37 -7.67 -2.52 -16.80
N ARG A 38 -6.80 -1.62 -17.25
CA ARG A 38 -5.52 -2.00 -17.85
C ARG A 38 -4.69 -2.87 -16.91
N TYR A 39 -4.57 -2.51 -15.63
CA TYR A 39 -3.80 -3.31 -14.69
C TYR A 39 -4.44 -4.67 -14.39
N ALA A 40 -5.77 -4.74 -14.33
CA ALA A 40 -6.47 -6.00 -14.18
C ALA A 40 -6.23 -6.92 -15.40
N GLU A 41 -6.31 -6.37 -16.63
CA GLU A 41 -6.04 -7.08 -17.87
C GLU A 41 -4.57 -7.50 -18.03
N GLU A 42 -3.63 -6.71 -17.52
CA GLU A 42 -2.20 -7.06 -17.48
C GLU A 42 -1.87 -8.15 -16.45
N GLY A 43 -2.85 -8.55 -15.63
CA GLY A 43 -2.73 -9.64 -14.66
C GLY A 43 -2.29 -9.21 -13.25
N ALA A 44 -2.57 -7.98 -12.83
CA ALA A 44 -2.41 -7.59 -11.43
C ALA A 44 -3.21 -8.51 -10.50
N ASP A 45 -2.67 -8.84 -9.34
CA ASP A 45 -3.37 -9.68 -8.36
C ASP A 45 -4.32 -8.88 -7.46
N GLU A 46 -4.03 -7.62 -7.26
CA GLU A 46 -4.78 -6.67 -6.45
C GLU A 46 -4.40 -5.25 -6.86
N LEU A 47 -5.28 -4.26 -6.62
CA LEU A 47 -4.96 -2.84 -6.76
C LEU A 47 -5.05 -2.14 -5.41
N VAL A 48 -4.23 -1.12 -5.21
CA VAL A 48 -4.34 -0.22 -4.07
C VAL A 48 -4.51 1.21 -4.58
N PHE A 49 -5.55 1.88 -4.10
CA PHE A 49 -5.82 3.28 -4.39
C PHE A 49 -5.55 4.12 -3.15
N TYR A 50 -4.63 5.06 -3.26
CA TYR A 50 -4.39 6.07 -2.22
C TYR A 50 -5.10 7.36 -2.59
N ASP A 51 -6.18 7.68 -1.88
CA ASP A 51 -6.85 8.96 -2.03
C ASP A 51 -6.08 10.05 -1.29
N ILE A 52 -5.33 10.84 -2.03
CA ILE A 52 -4.52 11.92 -1.51
C ILE A 52 -5.29 13.25 -1.39
N THR A 53 -6.53 13.31 -1.85
CA THR A 53 -7.40 14.50 -1.74
C THR A 53 -7.77 14.78 -0.29
N ALA A 54 -7.89 13.73 0.50
CA ALA A 54 -8.55 13.75 1.80
C ALA A 54 -7.76 14.42 2.91
N SER A 55 -6.47 14.67 2.74
CA SER A 55 -5.62 15.07 3.88
C SER A 55 -5.50 16.57 4.11
N SER A 56 -5.78 17.42 3.11
CA SER A 56 -5.46 18.84 3.19
C SER A 56 -6.59 19.79 3.58
N ASP A 57 -7.85 19.47 3.28
CA ASP A 57 -8.88 20.52 3.25
C ASP A 57 -10.07 20.34 4.22
N GLY A 58 -10.12 19.27 5.01
CA GLY A 58 -11.25 19.01 5.92
C GLY A 58 -12.61 18.81 5.21
N ARG A 59 -12.61 18.70 3.88
CA ARG A 59 -13.81 18.47 3.07
C ARG A 59 -14.23 17.00 3.09
N VAL A 60 -15.52 16.75 2.95
CA VAL A 60 -16.03 15.42 2.63
C VAL A 60 -15.59 15.10 1.21
N VAL A 61 -14.68 14.14 1.08
CA VAL A 61 -14.15 13.73 -0.22
C VAL A 61 -15.17 12.82 -0.91
N ASP A 62 -15.46 13.11 -2.17
CA ASP A 62 -16.28 12.24 -3.00
C ASP A 62 -15.53 10.94 -3.29
N LYS A 63 -16.05 9.83 -2.76
CA LYS A 63 -15.54 8.46 -2.98
C LYS A 63 -16.37 7.70 -4.03
N SER A 64 -17.23 8.36 -4.79
CA SER A 64 -18.08 7.70 -5.81
C SER A 64 -17.30 6.98 -6.90
N TRP A 65 -16.04 7.39 -7.13
CA TRP A 65 -15.14 6.71 -8.05
C TRP A 65 -14.87 5.25 -7.66
N VAL A 66 -14.96 4.90 -6.36
CA VAL A 66 -14.80 3.52 -5.87
C VAL A 66 -15.82 2.59 -6.51
N LYS A 67 -17.08 3.04 -6.60
CA LYS A 67 -18.14 2.28 -7.24
C LYS A 67 -17.87 2.05 -8.72
N ARG A 68 -17.40 3.08 -9.44
CA ARG A 68 -17.05 2.97 -10.86
C ARG A 68 -15.91 1.96 -11.10
N VAL A 69 -14.93 1.92 -10.21
CA VAL A 69 -13.86 0.92 -10.26
C VAL A 69 -14.41 -0.48 -10.00
N ALA A 70 -15.22 -0.65 -8.96
CA ALA A 70 -15.82 -1.94 -8.61
C ALA A 70 -16.70 -2.55 -9.73
N GLU A 71 -17.29 -1.71 -10.58
CA GLU A 71 -18.11 -2.14 -11.70
C GLU A 71 -17.30 -2.69 -12.90
N VAL A 72 -15.99 -2.41 -12.98
CA VAL A 72 -15.19 -2.69 -14.18
C VAL A 72 -14.01 -3.64 -13.96
N ILE A 73 -13.63 -3.94 -12.72
CA ILE A 73 -12.57 -4.90 -12.42
C ILE A 73 -13.11 -6.08 -11.63
N ASP A 74 -12.50 -7.24 -11.81
CA ASP A 74 -12.82 -8.51 -11.14
C ASP A 74 -11.74 -8.96 -10.15
N ILE A 75 -10.68 -8.18 -9.99
CA ILE A 75 -9.64 -8.42 -8.99
C ILE A 75 -9.90 -7.62 -7.72
N PRO A 76 -9.43 -8.09 -6.54
CA PRO A 76 -9.59 -7.34 -5.29
C PRO A 76 -8.92 -5.97 -5.34
N PHE A 77 -9.48 -5.01 -4.62
CA PHE A 77 -8.82 -3.73 -4.42
C PHE A 77 -9.01 -3.15 -3.03
N CYS A 78 -8.00 -2.42 -2.60
CA CYS A 78 -7.94 -1.71 -1.33
C CYS A 78 -8.00 -0.21 -1.56
N VAL A 79 -8.71 0.51 -0.69
CA VAL A 79 -8.75 1.97 -0.69
C VAL A 79 -8.12 2.49 0.59
N ALA A 80 -7.17 3.40 0.43
CA ALA A 80 -6.48 4.12 1.49
C ALA A 80 -6.72 5.63 1.39
N GLY A 81 -6.55 6.33 2.49
CA GLY A 81 -6.66 7.78 2.57
C GLY A 81 -8.03 8.27 3.04
N GLY A 82 -8.01 9.18 4.01
CA GLY A 82 -9.20 9.84 4.53
C GLY A 82 -10.13 8.99 5.38
N ILE A 83 -9.72 7.82 5.83
CA ILE A 83 -10.53 6.91 6.67
C ILE A 83 -10.20 7.18 8.13
N LYS A 84 -11.12 7.78 8.86
CA LYS A 84 -10.95 8.20 10.26
C LYS A 84 -11.98 7.58 11.20
N SER A 85 -12.98 6.90 10.66
CA SER A 85 -14.08 6.31 11.42
C SER A 85 -14.60 5.03 10.76
N ALA A 86 -15.42 4.30 11.51
CA ALA A 86 -16.12 3.13 11.00
C ALA A 86 -17.13 3.49 9.89
N GLU A 87 -17.68 4.68 9.93
CA GLU A 87 -18.62 5.21 8.92
C GLU A 87 -17.88 5.47 7.59
N ASP A 88 -16.67 6.03 7.65
CA ASP A 88 -15.84 6.23 6.45
C ASP A 88 -15.50 4.88 5.80
N ALA A 89 -15.08 3.91 6.61
CA ALA A 89 -14.77 2.56 6.13
C ALA A 89 -16.00 1.85 5.54
N ALA A 90 -17.15 1.93 6.24
CA ALA A 90 -18.40 1.33 5.77
C ALA A 90 -18.77 1.84 4.37
N ARG A 91 -18.72 3.15 4.16
CA ARG A 91 -19.06 3.77 2.87
C ARG A 91 -18.18 3.26 1.72
N ILE A 92 -16.88 3.10 1.97
CA ILE A 92 -15.93 2.61 0.96
C ILE A 92 -16.18 1.14 0.64
N LEU A 93 -16.43 0.32 1.66
CA LEU A 93 -16.74 -1.10 1.48
C LEU A 93 -18.11 -1.30 0.79
N GLU A 94 -19.11 -0.49 1.12
CA GLU A 94 -20.41 -0.48 0.45
C GLU A 94 -20.33 -0.09 -1.03
N PHE A 95 -19.36 0.75 -1.41
CA PHE A 95 -19.10 1.10 -2.80
C PHE A 95 -18.38 0.00 -3.57
N GLY A 96 -17.94 -1.07 -2.90
CA GLY A 96 -17.40 -2.27 -3.53
C GLY A 96 -15.91 -2.51 -3.35
N ALA A 97 -15.20 -1.71 -2.54
CA ALA A 97 -13.84 -2.05 -2.15
C ALA A 97 -13.81 -3.32 -1.29
N ASP A 98 -12.79 -4.14 -1.45
CA ASP A 98 -12.60 -5.37 -0.67
C ASP A 98 -11.92 -5.11 0.66
N LYS A 99 -11.07 -4.09 0.70
CA LYS A 99 -10.28 -3.71 1.88
C LYS A 99 -10.21 -2.19 2.03
N VAL A 100 -10.00 -1.77 3.27
CA VAL A 100 -9.64 -0.38 3.61
C VAL A 100 -8.29 -0.36 4.30
N SER A 101 -7.49 0.66 4.01
CA SER A 101 -6.19 0.86 4.65
C SER A 101 -6.15 2.15 5.46
N ILE A 102 -5.68 2.05 6.69
CA ILE A 102 -5.50 3.18 7.61
C ILE A 102 -4.04 3.31 8.02
N ASN A 103 -3.60 4.54 8.25
CA ASN A 103 -2.22 4.86 8.65
C ASN A 103 -2.23 5.87 9.81
N SER A 104 -2.13 7.16 9.54
CA SER A 104 -2.07 8.20 10.59
C SER A 104 -3.25 8.19 11.57
N PRO A 105 -4.48 7.91 11.18
CA PRO A 105 -5.59 7.74 12.13
C PRO A 105 -5.37 6.60 13.13
N ALA A 106 -4.76 5.49 12.70
CA ALA A 106 -4.42 4.37 13.59
C ALA A 106 -3.33 4.74 14.60
N LEU A 107 -2.36 5.55 14.20
CA LEU A 107 -1.32 6.08 15.11
C LEU A 107 -1.90 7.02 16.16
N ALA A 108 -2.89 7.83 15.77
CA ALA A 108 -3.59 8.73 16.69
C ALA A 108 -4.52 7.97 17.66
N ASN A 109 -5.16 6.91 17.19
CA ASN A 109 -6.06 6.08 17.96
C ASN A 109 -6.00 4.62 17.52
N PRO A 110 -5.14 3.78 18.11
CA PRO A 110 -5.03 2.35 17.76
C PRO A 110 -6.33 1.56 17.93
N GLN A 111 -7.24 2.00 18.83
CA GLN A 111 -8.55 1.38 19.01
C GLN A 111 -9.37 1.38 17.71
N LEU A 112 -9.14 2.33 16.81
CA LEU A 112 -9.80 2.35 15.50
C LEU A 112 -9.57 1.05 14.72
N ILE A 113 -8.38 0.45 14.81
CA ILE A 113 -8.08 -0.84 14.14
C ILE A 113 -9.03 -1.92 14.67
N THR A 114 -9.18 -2.02 16.00
CA THR A 114 -10.07 -2.99 16.65
C THR A 114 -11.52 -2.76 16.26
N ASP A 115 -11.99 -1.53 16.32
CA ASP A 115 -13.37 -1.17 15.98
C ASP A 115 -13.72 -1.54 14.52
N LEU A 116 -12.79 -1.32 13.60
CA LEU A 116 -12.94 -1.70 12.20
C LEU A 116 -12.90 -3.21 12.01
N ALA A 117 -11.95 -3.90 12.67
CA ALA A 117 -11.80 -5.35 12.58
C ALA A 117 -13.02 -6.08 13.14
N ASP A 118 -13.58 -5.61 14.27
CA ASP A 118 -14.78 -6.18 14.89
C ASP A 118 -16.02 -5.98 13.99
N LYS A 119 -16.12 -4.84 13.32
CA LYS A 119 -17.27 -4.51 12.49
C LYS A 119 -17.25 -5.17 11.12
N PHE A 120 -16.09 -5.24 10.47
CA PHE A 120 -15.97 -5.66 9.07
C PHE A 120 -15.20 -6.96 8.86
N GLY A 121 -14.56 -7.48 9.90
CA GLY A 121 -13.64 -8.62 9.84
C GLY A 121 -12.20 -8.19 9.58
N VAL A 122 -11.27 -8.89 10.19
CA VAL A 122 -9.83 -8.60 10.11
C VAL A 122 -9.30 -8.60 8.67
N GLN A 123 -9.85 -9.45 7.81
CA GLN A 123 -9.46 -9.58 6.39
C GLN A 123 -9.72 -8.32 5.56
N CYS A 124 -10.59 -7.41 6.04
CA CYS A 124 -10.88 -6.14 5.37
C CYS A 124 -9.95 -5.01 5.82
N ILE A 125 -9.17 -5.20 6.89
CA ILE A 125 -8.43 -4.12 7.55
C ILE A 125 -6.94 -4.25 7.28
N VAL A 126 -6.43 -3.28 6.53
CA VAL A 126 -5.00 -3.11 6.22
C VAL A 126 -4.46 -1.94 7.03
N VAL A 127 -3.29 -2.09 7.60
CA VAL A 127 -2.56 -1.00 8.23
C VAL A 127 -1.34 -0.65 7.39
N GLY A 128 -1.31 0.58 6.88
CA GLY A 128 -0.13 1.15 6.23
C GLY A 128 0.84 1.69 7.29
N ILE A 129 2.11 1.39 7.11
CA ILE A 129 3.17 1.83 8.02
C ILE A 129 4.25 2.53 7.20
N ASP A 130 4.44 3.82 7.44
CA ASP A 130 5.53 4.59 6.86
C ASP A 130 6.73 4.51 7.79
N SER A 131 7.79 3.86 7.33
CA SER A 131 8.96 3.55 8.12
C SER A 131 10.20 4.21 7.52
N TYR A 132 10.95 4.90 8.35
CA TYR A 132 12.18 5.60 8.00
C TYR A 132 13.35 5.07 8.80
N PHE A 133 14.44 4.74 8.12
CA PHE A 133 15.70 4.41 8.79
C PHE A 133 16.46 5.69 9.14
N ASP A 134 16.59 5.94 10.43
CA ASP A 134 17.38 7.04 10.95
C ASP A 134 18.83 6.59 11.14
N LYS A 135 19.71 7.18 10.35
CA LYS A 135 21.16 6.85 10.37
C LYS A 135 21.85 7.28 11.66
N GLU A 136 21.34 8.30 12.35
CA GLU A 136 21.95 8.79 13.58
C GLU A 136 21.68 7.84 14.75
N THR A 137 20.48 7.30 14.82
CA THR A 137 20.09 6.35 15.87
C THR A 137 20.26 4.88 15.48
N GLY A 138 20.41 4.58 14.20
CA GLY A 138 20.45 3.22 13.67
C GLY A 138 19.12 2.48 13.77
N LYS A 139 17.99 3.19 13.88
CA LYS A 139 16.66 2.63 14.10
C LYS A 139 15.72 2.91 12.96
N TYR A 140 14.78 1.98 12.77
CA TYR A 140 13.60 2.19 11.91
C TYR A 140 12.47 2.79 12.76
N GLN A 141 12.01 3.97 12.36
CA GLN A 141 11.00 4.74 13.09
C GLN A 141 9.76 4.97 12.23
N VAL A 142 8.58 4.89 12.87
CA VAL A 142 7.30 5.15 12.20
C VAL A 142 7.05 6.63 12.09
N TYR A 143 6.65 7.06 10.89
CA TYR A 143 6.28 8.43 10.58
C TYR A 143 4.77 8.55 10.34
N GLN A 144 4.23 9.74 10.50
CA GLN A 144 2.84 10.06 10.22
C GLN A 144 2.71 11.32 9.38
N PHE A 145 1.56 11.48 8.72
CA PHE A 145 1.26 12.59 7.81
C PHE A 145 2.26 12.76 6.67
N THR A 146 2.81 11.68 6.17
CA THR A 146 3.88 11.66 5.17
C THR A 146 3.45 12.21 3.81
N GLY A 147 2.15 12.27 3.53
CA GLY A 147 1.58 12.93 2.35
C GLY A 147 1.61 14.47 2.40
N ASP A 148 2.00 15.07 3.53
CA ASP A 148 2.11 16.52 3.72
C ASP A 148 3.44 16.82 4.41
N GLU A 149 4.39 17.39 3.66
CA GLU A 149 5.74 17.66 4.16
C GLU A 149 5.75 18.58 5.39
N ALA A 150 4.86 19.55 5.43
CA ALA A 150 4.76 20.48 6.55
C ALA A 150 4.25 19.81 7.84
N ARG A 151 3.56 18.68 7.70
CA ARG A 151 2.98 17.90 8.80
C ARG A 151 3.70 16.59 9.08
N THR A 152 4.58 16.15 8.17
CA THR A 152 5.37 14.92 8.34
C THR A 152 6.16 14.97 9.63
N LYS A 153 5.98 13.98 10.49
CA LYS A 153 6.71 13.88 11.74
C LYS A 153 6.95 12.44 12.16
N ALA A 154 8.08 12.23 12.83
CA ALA A 154 8.37 11.00 13.52
C ALA A 154 7.40 10.78 14.69
N THR A 155 7.03 9.54 14.92
CA THR A 155 6.30 9.13 16.11
C THR A 155 7.25 8.60 17.18
N ALA A 156 6.74 8.24 18.36
CA ALA A 156 7.52 7.54 19.38
C ALA A 156 7.72 6.04 19.08
N TRP A 157 7.05 5.51 18.04
CA TRP A 157 7.08 4.09 17.72
C TRP A 157 8.32 3.71 16.90
N GLU A 158 9.06 2.71 17.37
CA GLU A 158 9.93 1.93 16.47
C GLU A 158 9.06 1.06 15.57
N THR A 159 9.47 0.87 14.32
CA THR A 159 8.66 0.13 13.33
C THR A 159 8.30 -1.27 13.79
N LYS A 160 9.27 -1.99 14.38
CA LYS A 160 9.05 -3.35 14.87
C LYS A 160 7.96 -3.42 15.96
N ASP A 161 7.98 -2.47 16.90
CA ASP A 161 7.01 -2.42 18.00
C ASP A 161 5.61 -2.06 17.50
N TRP A 162 5.52 -1.12 16.56
CA TRP A 162 4.25 -0.76 15.94
C TRP A 162 3.64 -1.90 15.13
N VAL A 163 4.46 -2.65 14.39
CA VAL A 163 4.02 -3.86 13.69
C VAL A 163 3.39 -4.88 14.65
N GLN A 164 3.96 -5.07 15.82
CA GLN A 164 3.38 -5.96 16.83
C GLN A 164 2.08 -5.40 17.40
N GLU A 165 2.02 -4.09 17.66
CA GLU A 165 0.85 -3.45 18.25
C GLU A 165 -0.36 -3.48 17.31
N VAL A 166 -0.18 -3.16 16.03
CA VAL A 166 -1.30 -3.18 15.07
C VAL A 166 -1.89 -4.57 14.89
N GLN A 167 -1.07 -5.62 14.98
CA GLN A 167 -1.55 -7.01 14.94
C GLN A 167 -2.38 -7.34 16.18
N LYS A 168 -1.98 -6.91 17.37
CA LYS A 168 -2.77 -7.08 18.60
C LYS A 168 -4.12 -6.37 18.50
N CYS A 169 -4.16 -5.23 17.83
CA CYS A 169 -5.38 -4.48 17.59
C CYS A 169 -6.31 -5.11 16.53
N GLY A 170 -5.83 -6.07 15.74
CA GLY A 170 -6.65 -6.77 14.75
C GLY A 170 -6.37 -6.43 13.30
N ALA A 171 -5.20 -5.85 12.98
CA ALA A 171 -4.77 -5.67 11.59
C ALA A 171 -4.71 -7.02 10.88
N GLY A 172 -5.40 -7.15 9.75
CA GLY A 172 -5.42 -8.36 8.94
C GLY A 172 -4.33 -8.42 7.87
N GLU A 173 -3.74 -7.28 7.53
CA GLU A 173 -2.64 -7.13 6.57
C GLU A 173 -1.82 -5.88 6.89
N ILE A 174 -0.55 -5.91 6.59
CA ILE A 174 0.36 -4.76 6.76
C ILE A 174 1.01 -4.41 5.42
N VAL A 175 0.93 -3.14 5.04
CA VAL A 175 1.72 -2.55 3.96
C VAL A 175 2.85 -1.74 4.58
N LEU A 176 4.08 -2.19 4.39
CA LEU A 176 5.28 -1.50 4.87
C LEU A 176 5.83 -0.60 3.77
N ASN A 177 5.68 0.70 3.94
CA ASN A 177 6.27 1.71 3.06
C ASN A 177 7.65 2.11 3.58
N MET A 178 8.69 1.72 2.85
CA MET A 178 10.09 1.96 3.19
C MET A 178 10.53 3.31 2.62
N MET A 179 10.38 4.37 3.43
CA MET A 179 10.50 5.76 3.01
C MET A 179 11.87 6.10 2.41
N ASN A 180 12.96 5.51 2.90
CA ASN A 180 14.31 5.74 2.35
C ASN A 180 14.46 5.18 0.93
N GLN A 181 13.65 4.21 0.54
CA GLN A 181 13.68 3.56 -0.78
C GLN A 181 12.65 4.13 -1.74
N ASP A 182 11.63 4.82 -1.22
CA ASP A 182 10.53 5.31 -2.05
C ASP A 182 11.01 6.31 -3.10
N GLY A 183 10.66 6.03 -4.36
CA GLY A 183 11.07 6.84 -5.52
C GLY A 183 12.54 6.68 -5.96
N VAL A 184 13.38 5.99 -5.19
CA VAL A 184 14.82 5.81 -5.50
C VAL A 184 15.07 4.74 -6.57
N ARG A 185 14.19 3.74 -6.68
CA ARG A 185 14.24 2.64 -7.66
C ARG A 185 15.48 1.74 -7.58
N ASN A 186 16.10 1.64 -6.42
CA ASN A 186 17.30 0.81 -6.18
C ASN A 186 16.99 -0.52 -5.47
N GLY A 187 15.73 -0.92 -5.42
CA GLY A 187 15.27 -2.14 -4.76
C GLY A 187 14.59 -1.86 -3.43
N TYR A 188 13.90 -2.90 -2.95
CA TYR A 188 13.28 -2.90 -1.63
C TYR A 188 14.34 -3.05 -0.53
N ASP A 189 14.08 -2.53 0.66
CA ASP A 189 14.96 -2.70 1.82
C ASP A 189 14.78 -4.12 2.41
N ILE A 190 15.62 -5.03 1.98
CA ILE A 190 15.58 -6.45 2.35
C ILE A 190 15.83 -6.64 3.84
N GLU A 191 16.73 -5.87 4.44
CA GLU A 191 17.03 -5.95 5.88
C GLU A 191 15.80 -5.56 6.71
N GLN A 192 15.17 -4.44 6.37
CA GLN A 192 13.96 -3.99 7.04
C GLN A 192 12.80 -4.98 6.89
N LEU A 193 12.59 -5.54 5.69
CA LEU A 193 11.56 -6.53 5.43
C LEU A 193 11.76 -7.80 6.27
N ASN A 194 12.98 -8.28 6.40
CA ASN A 194 13.29 -9.43 7.25
C ASN A 194 13.07 -9.13 8.74
N MET A 195 13.48 -7.95 9.19
CA MET A 195 13.22 -7.50 10.56
C MET A 195 11.71 -7.47 10.84
N VAL A 196 10.92 -6.87 9.97
CA VAL A 196 9.46 -6.80 10.14
C VAL A 196 8.84 -8.19 10.03
N ARG A 197 9.24 -9.02 9.05
CA ARG A 197 8.73 -10.38 8.90
C ARG A 197 8.93 -11.22 10.16
N SER A 198 10.02 -11.02 10.88
CA SER A 198 10.32 -11.79 12.10
C SER A 198 9.27 -11.61 13.22
N VAL A 199 8.48 -10.56 13.19
CA VAL A 199 7.42 -10.23 14.17
C VAL A 199 6.03 -10.08 13.54
N CYS A 200 5.92 -10.22 12.23
CA CYS A 200 4.66 -10.07 11.49
C CYS A 200 4.12 -11.45 11.11
N ASN A 201 2.94 -11.80 11.62
CA ASN A 201 2.26 -13.09 11.38
C ASN A 201 1.09 -12.97 10.40
N VAL A 202 0.74 -11.75 10.00
CA VAL A 202 -0.27 -11.47 8.97
C VAL A 202 0.41 -11.26 7.61
N PRO A 203 -0.34 -11.25 6.50
CA PRO A 203 0.21 -10.88 5.20
C PRO A 203 0.98 -9.56 5.27
N LEU A 204 2.20 -9.57 4.69
CA LEU A 204 3.11 -8.43 4.65
C LEU A 204 3.39 -8.04 3.20
N ILE A 205 3.11 -6.78 2.87
CA ILE A 205 3.31 -6.21 1.55
C ILE A 205 4.48 -5.23 1.58
N ALA A 206 5.45 -5.46 0.70
CA ALA A 206 6.58 -4.55 0.52
C ALA A 206 6.20 -3.36 -0.36
N SER A 207 6.50 -2.15 0.07
CA SER A 207 6.26 -0.91 -0.66
C SER A 207 7.47 0.02 -0.59
N GLY A 208 7.83 0.62 -1.73
CA GLY A 208 8.95 1.54 -1.86
C GLY A 208 10.25 0.88 -2.31
N GLY A 209 10.75 1.30 -3.49
CA GLY A 209 12.04 0.92 -4.01
C GLY A 209 12.08 0.16 -5.33
N ALA A 210 10.95 -0.34 -5.85
CA ALA A 210 10.93 -1.08 -7.10
C ALA A 210 11.41 -0.24 -8.29
N GLY A 211 12.35 -0.77 -9.05
CA GLY A 211 12.91 -0.13 -10.24
C GLY A 211 13.19 -1.10 -11.39
N ALA A 212 13.29 -2.40 -11.10
CA ALA A 212 13.57 -3.47 -12.05
C ALA A 212 12.87 -4.76 -11.63
N MET A 213 12.71 -5.73 -12.54
CA MET A 213 12.06 -7.02 -12.25
C MET A 213 12.81 -7.81 -11.18
N GLU A 214 14.14 -7.70 -11.17
CA GLU A 214 15.03 -8.35 -10.20
C GLU A 214 14.70 -7.94 -8.76
N HIS A 215 14.27 -6.70 -8.55
CA HIS A 215 13.91 -6.20 -7.21
C HIS A 215 12.72 -6.96 -6.61
N PHE A 216 11.75 -7.33 -7.43
CA PHE A 216 10.61 -8.16 -7.01
C PHE A 216 11.08 -9.59 -6.67
N ALA A 217 11.89 -10.20 -7.53
CA ALA A 217 12.42 -11.53 -7.29
C ALA A 217 13.26 -11.57 -6.00
N GLU A 218 14.10 -10.57 -5.77
CA GLU A 218 14.91 -10.45 -4.57
C GLU A 218 14.05 -10.34 -3.31
N ALA A 219 13.03 -9.47 -3.31
CA ALA A 219 12.11 -9.32 -2.19
C ALA A 219 11.41 -10.64 -1.85
N TYR A 220 10.85 -11.33 -2.85
CA TYR A 220 10.15 -12.59 -2.61
C TYR A 220 11.04 -13.74 -2.16
N LYS A 221 12.27 -13.82 -2.68
CA LYS A 221 13.20 -14.93 -2.36
C LYS A 221 13.88 -14.73 -1.01
N LYS A 222 14.18 -13.48 -0.64
CA LYS A 222 15.01 -13.18 0.54
C LYS A 222 14.22 -12.79 1.78
N THR A 223 12.93 -12.42 1.65
CA THR A 223 12.19 -11.85 2.79
C THR A 223 10.88 -12.54 3.14
N ASN A 224 10.43 -13.46 2.32
CA ASN A 224 9.16 -14.16 2.51
C ASN A 224 7.94 -13.22 2.67
N VAL A 225 7.96 -12.05 2.00
CA VAL A 225 6.78 -11.18 1.89
C VAL A 225 5.70 -11.83 1.04
N ASP A 226 4.44 -11.43 1.25
CA ASP A 226 3.28 -12.01 0.58
C ASP A 226 2.93 -11.28 -0.73
N GLY A 227 3.37 -10.03 -0.86
CA GLY A 227 3.15 -9.22 -2.04
C GLY A 227 4.14 -8.06 -2.13
N ALA A 228 4.21 -7.47 -3.30
CA ALA A 228 5.01 -6.28 -3.57
C ALA A 228 4.17 -5.23 -4.29
N LEU A 229 4.19 -4.03 -3.76
CA LEU A 229 3.48 -2.86 -4.25
C LEU A 229 4.46 -1.97 -5.00
N ALA A 230 4.05 -1.47 -6.16
CA ALA A 230 4.79 -0.51 -6.95
C ALA A 230 3.85 0.41 -7.74
N ALA A 231 4.32 1.61 -8.05
CA ALA A 231 3.57 2.61 -8.80
C ALA A 231 4.29 3.02 -10.09
N SER A 232 5.39 3.74 -9.98
CA SER A 232 6.01 4.42 -11.12
C SER A 232 6.50 3.48 -12.22
N VAL A 233 6.99 2.29 -11.87
CA VAL A 233 7.47 1.30 -12.85
C VAL A 233 6.34 0.78 -13.73
N PHE A 234 5.12 0.71 -13.20
CA PHE A 234 3.92 0.31 -13.95
C PHE A 234 3.29 1.49 -14.69
N HIS A 235 3.15 2.66 -14.04
CA HIS A 235 2.57 3.85 -14.68
C HIS A 235 3.38 4.32 -15.88
N LYS A 236 4.70 4.27 -15.80
CA LYS A 236 5.62 4.65 -16.88
C LYS A 236 5.89 3.51 -17.88
N GLN A 237 5.20 2.39 -17.73
CA GLN A 237 5.36 1.20 -18.58
C GLN A 237 6.83 0.71 -18.68
N VAL A 238 7.61 0.92 -17.62
CA VAL A 238 8.97 0.38 -17.52
C VAL A 238 8.93 -1.13 -17.33
N ILE A 239 7.91 -1.61 -16.60
CA ILE A 239 7.66 -3.03 -16.35
C ILE A 239 6.21 -3.33 -16.71
N ASN A 240 5.99 -4.33 -17.58
CA ASN A 240 4.70 -4.93 -17.82
C ASN A 240 4.44 -6.03 -16.78
N ILE A 241 3.22 -6.10 -16.23
CA ILE A 241 2.91 -7.04 -15.13
C ILE A 241 2.97 -8.50 -15.60
N GLY A 242 2.46 -8.78 -16.79
CA GLY A 242 2.50 -10.13 -17.36
C GLY A 242 3.94 -10.63 -17.60
N GLU A 243 4.80 -9.76 -18.14
CA GLU A 243 6.23 -10.07 -18.32
C GLU A 243 6.94 -10.24 -16.97
N LEU A 244 6.63 -9.42 -15.97
CA LEU A 244 7.16 -9.56 -14.62
C LEU A 244 6.79 -10.91 -14.01
N LYS A 245 5.54 -11.35 -14.15
CA LYS A 245 5.09 -12.64 -13.64
C LYS A 245 5.77 -13.82 -14.34
N GLN A 246 5.97 -13.73 -15.65
CA GLN A 246 6.75 -14.75 -16.38
C GLN A 246 8.20 -14.80 -15.91
N TYR A 247 8.83 -13.65 -15.72
CA TYR A 247 10.19 -13.54 -15.17
C TYR A 247 10.27 -14.16 -13.77
N LEU A 248 9.32 -13.82 -12.88
CA LEU A 248 9.28 -14.35 -11.51
C LEU A 248 9.12 -15.87 -11.50
N LYS A 249 8.30 -16.42 -12.38
CA LYS A 249 8.15 -17.87 -12.53
C LYS A 249 9.45 -18.55 -12.98
N GLN A 250 10.21 -17.93 -13.89
CA GLN A 250 11.55 -18.41 -14.27
C GLN A 250 12.56 -18.35 -13.12
N GLN A 251 12.30 -17.49 -12.14
CA GLN A 251 13.08 -17.36 -10.91
C GLN A 251 12.59 -18.26 -9.76
N ASP A 252 11.72 -19.24 -10.03
CA ASP A 252 11.12 -20.15 -9.04
C ASP A 252 10.27 -19.42 -7.97
N VAL A 253 9.70 -18.28 -8.30
CA VAL A 253 8.73 -17.56 -7.46
C VAL A 253 7.32 -17.97 -7.87
N GLU A 254 6.53 -18.47 -6.93
CA GLU A 254 5.13 -18.85 -7.18
C GLU A 254 4.28 -17.60 -7.40
N VAL A 255 3.73 -17.45 -8.59
CA VAL A 255 2.81 -16.36 -8.99
C VAL A 255 1.65 -16.93 -9.80
N ARG A 256 0.52 -16.23 -9.81
CA ARG A 256 -0.60 -16.52 -10.72
C ARG A 256 -0.28 -15.92 -12.09
N LEU A 257 -0.51 -16.66 -13.16
CA LEU A 257 -0.38 -16.19 -14.53
C LEU A 257 -1.76 -15.83 -15.07
#